data_e78b1863eeec46963cac74d5378682e9
#
_entry.id   e78b1863eeec46963cac74d5378682e9
#
_cell.length_a   1.000
_cell.length_b   1.000
_cell.length_c   1.000
_cell.angle_alpha   90.00
_cell.angle_beta   90.00
_cell.angle_gamma   90.00
#
_symmetry.space_group_name_H-M   'P 1'
#
loop_
_entity.id
_entity.type
_entity.pdbx_description
1 polymer ?
#
loop_
_entity_poly.entity_id
_entity_poly.type
_entity_poly.pdbx_seq_one_letter_code
_entity_poly.pdbx_strand_id
1 'polypeptide(L)'
;MLYELIKPYSSVSLIGMCKNAGKTTVLNRLIKDWRRMDESIALTSIGRDGERSDLVTNTKKPEIFVYDGTIIATAEKLLFAGGNLSDSGNDAQKNGMNSGISREILDTTGMPTPMGEVIILRACSDGFIQLAGPSMTAQLARLKKRMFELGAAKVIIDGALSRKSLAMPAVSDSAILCSGASYSPDIRKTVEDTCFSAELMMLPQTERTEYVHQCKQKYGVFFGSGTHGGEQTEFSELSRAAELVRKGGAEAVLMRGGVPDSAANALIAAGRALNGLEIICEDGSRLLLSHKNYEKLVRAGARFTVMNKTRLLAVTVNPFSAKGSHYNKTEFYDAMCSGLGGRVPVLDVVSEFGCEAAE
;
A
#
# COMPACT_ATOMS: atom_id res chain seq x y z
N MET A 1 17.83 9.64 4.16
CA MET A 1 17.51 9.03 2.84
C MET A 1 16.02 8.75 2.67
N LEU A 2 15.37 8.02 3.57
CA LEU A 2 13.92 7.72 3.43
C LEU A 2 13.04 8.98 3.45
N TYR A 3 13.33 9.93 4.32
CA TYR A 3 12.68 11.23 4.39
C TYR A 3 12.73 11.98 3.06
N GLU A 4 13.90 12.06 2.41
CA GLU A 4 14.06 12.80 1.15
C GLU A 4 13.19 12.24 0.02
N LEU A 5 12.95 10.93 0.02
CA LEU A 5 12.08 10.28 -0.96
C LEU A 5 10.60 10.67 -0.79
N ILE A 6 10.15 10.88 0.45
CA ILE A 6 8.75 11.22 0.73
C ILE A 6 8.49 12.72 0.75
N LYS A 7 9.52 13.56 0.85
CA LYS A 7 9.41 15.02 0.97
C LYS A 7 8.52 15.67 -0.09
N PRO A 8 8.60 15.31 -1.39
CA PRO A 8 7.78 15.94 -2.44
C PRO A 8 6.29 15.57 -2.40
N TYR A 9 5.90 14.58 -1.58
CA TYR A 9 4.54 14.03 -1.58
C TYR A 9 3.81 14.38 -0.31
N SER A 10 2.55 14.80 -0.41
CA SER A 10 1.73 15.13 0.77
C SER A 10 1.21 13.90 1.49
N SER A 11 1.08 12.77 0.83
CA SER A 11 0.67 11.53 1.49
C SER A 11 1.43 10.30 1.00
N VAL A 12 1.70 9.36 1.93
CA VAL A 12 2.46 8.14 1.69
C VAL A 12 1.75 6.94 2.31
N SER A 13 1.52 5.89 1.54
CA SER A 13 1.03 4.60 2.04
C SER A 13 2.17 3.60 2.24
N LEU A 14 2.18 2.92 3.37
CA LEU A 14 3.09 1.81 3.65
C LEU A 14 2.37 0.48 3.34
N ILE A 15 2.84 -0.25 2.35
CA ILE A 15 2.22 -1.48 1.87
C ILE A 15 3.15 -2.65 2.19
N GLY A 16 2.63 -3.72 2.81
CA GLY A 16 3.43 -4.90 3.12
C GLY A 16 3.10 -6.08 2.22
N MET A 17 4.11 -6.82 1.78
CA MET A 17 3.94 -8.10 1.09
C MET A 17 3.30 -9.15 2.01
N CYS A 18 3.56 -9.06 3.32
CA CYS A 18 3.03 -9.96 4.34
C CYS A 18 2.93 -9.28 5.71
N LYS A 19 2.39 -9.99 6.70
CA LYS A 19 2.54 -9.62 8.12
C LYS A 19 4.02 -9.64 8.49
N ASN A 20 4.43 -8.69 9.35
CA ASN A 20 5.82 -8.56 9.79
C ASN A 20 6.83 -8.29 8.64
N ALA A 21 6.38 -7.70 7.54
CA ALA A 21 7.25 -7.27 6.44
C ALA A 21 8.12 -6.04 6.79
N GLY A 22 8.00 -5.49 8.00
CA GLY A 22 8.78 -4.33 8.44
C GLY A 22 8.07 -2.97 8.32
N LYS A 23 6.75 -2.93 7.99
CA LYS A 23 6.00 -1.67 7.87
C LYS A 23 6.11 -0.75 9.09
N THR A 24 5.93 -1.29 10.29
CA THR A 24 6.01 -0.50 11.53
C THR A 24 7.43 0.05 11.78
N THR A 25 8.46 -0.69 11.37
CA THR A 25 9.86 -0.21 11.42
C THR A 25 10.04 0.99 10.48
N VAL A 26 9.54 0.89 9.25
CA VAL A 26 9.54 2.00 8.28
C VAL A 26 8.75 3.19 8.81
N LEU A 27 7.57 2.96 9.39
CA LEU A 27 6.73 4.01 9.98
C LEU A 27 7.47 4.74 11.12
N ASN A 28 8.02 4.00 12.08
CA ASN A 28 8.76 4.58 13.20
C ASN A 28 10.00 5.36 12.72
N ARG A 29 10.68 4.87 11.67
CA ARG A 29 11.79 5.61 11.05
C ARG A 29 11.34 6.92 10.44
N LEU A 30 10.24 6.91 9.67
CA LEU A 30 9.68 8.13 9.08
C LEU A 30 9.27 9.14 10.15
N ILE A 31 8.63 8.70 11.23
CA ILE A 31 8.23 9.55 12.35
C ILE A 31 9.47 10.16 13.03
N LYS A 32 10.52 9.36 13.26
CA LYS A 32 11.79 9.82 13.85
C LYS A 32 12.48 10.87 12.97
N ASP A 33 12.57 10.61 11.67
CA ASP A 33 13.18 11.54 10.73
C ASP A 33 12.37 12.85 10.63
N TRP A 34 11.02 12.74 10.68
CA TRP A 34 10.12 13.89 10.63
C TRP A 34 10.18 14.80 11.86
N ARG A 35 10.50 14.24 13.04
CA ARG A 35 10.67 15.03 14.27
C ARG A 35 11.64 16.20 14.10
N ARG A 36 12.60 16.09 13.19
CA ARG A 36 13.62 17.12 12.92
C ARG A 36 13.08 18.27 12.07
N MET A 37 11.85 18.13 11.57
CA MET A 37 11.20 19.13 10.72
C MET A 37 10.18 19.92 11.54
N ASP A 38 10.05 21.19 11.24
CA ASP A 38 9.06 22.06 11.87
C ASP A 38 7.70 21.94 11.15
N GLU A 39 7.26 20.70 10.88
CA GLU A 39 6.04 20.41 10.15
C GLU A 39 5.24 19.31 10.88
N SER A 40 3.92 19.48 10.93
CA SER A 40 3.04 18.49 11.54
C SER A 40 2.80 17.28 10.63
N ILE A 41 3.02 16.08 11.16
CA ILE A 41 2.71 14.81 10.47
C ILE A 41 1.43 14.21 11.05
N ALA A 42 0.66 13.58 10.18
CA ALA A 42 -0.54 12.86 10.57
C ALA A 42 -0.44 11.36 10.24
N LEU A 43 -0.96 10.53 11.13
CA LEU A 43 -0.89 9.07 11.05
C LEU A 43 -2.29 8.47 11.07
N THR A 44 -2.53 7.48 10.22
CA THR A 44 -3.71 6.62 10.28
C THR A 44 -3.40 5.25 9.71
N SER A 45 -4.35 4.31 9.79
CA SER A 45 -4.24 3.02 9.11
C SER A 45 -5.51 2.69 8.35
N ILE A 46 -5.45 1.67 7.49
CA ILE A 46 -6.65 1.12 6.86
C ILE A 46 -7.04 -0.18 7.53
N GLY A 47 -8.24 -0.21 8.07
CA GLY A 47 -8.83 -1.38 8.71
C GLY A 47 -7.96 -1.95 9.82
N ARG A 48 -8.56 -2.45 10.85
CA ARG A 48 -7.95 -3.33 11.84
C ARG A 48 -9.05 -4.22 12.38
N ASP A 49 -8.79 -5.50 12.34
CA ASP A 49 -9.56 -6.46 13.09
C ASP A 49 -9.16 -6.27 14.56
N GLY A 50 -10.12 -6.05 15.46
CA GLY A 50 -9.92 -5.65 16.86
C GLY A 50 -9.06 -6.56 17.77
N GLU A 51 -8.19 -7.37 17.21
CA GLU A 51 -7.38 -8.35 17.91
C GLU A 51 -6.13 -7.71 18.55
N ARG A 52 -6.02 -7.83 19.87
CA ARG A 52 -4.88 -7.35 20.69
C ARG A 52 -3.60 -8.14 20.46
N SER A 53 -3.71 -9.39 20.06
CA SER A 53 -2.59 -10.27 19.69
C SER A 53 -2.84 -10.86 18.32
N ASP A 54 -1.76 -11.14 17.60
CA ASP A 54 -1.86 -11.94 16.40
C ASP A 54 -2.16 -13.39 16.84
N LEU A 55 -3.43 -13.82 16.75
CA LEU A 55 -3.86 -15.18 17.12
C LEU A 55 -3.06 -16.28 16.39
N VAL A 56 -2.42 -15.93 15.28
CA VAL A 56 -1.64 -16.88 14.47
C VAL A 56 -0.19 -16.98 14.95
N THR A 57 0.41 -15.91 15.49
CA THR A 57 1.85 -15.90 15.81
C THR A 57 2.16 -15.66 17.27
N ASN A 58 1.16 -15.32 18.09
CA ASN A 58 1.33 -14.98 19.53
C ASN A 58 2.46 -13.95 19.81
N THR A 59 2.83 -13.16 18.79
CA THR A 59 3.88 -12.14 18.90
C THR A 59 3.28 -10.79 19.28
N LYS A 60 3.95 -10.10 20.22
CA LYS A 60 3.60 -8.72 20.61
C LYS A 60 3.68 -7.85 19.36
N LYS A 61 2.60 -7.13 19.00
CA LYS A 61 2.62 -6.20 17.85
C LYS A 61 3.62 -5.11 18.15
N PRO A 62 4.47 -4.72 17.18
CA PRO A 62 5.35 -3.57 17.36
C PRO A 62 4.50 -2.32 17.58
N GLU A 63 4.85 -1.56 18.61
CA GLU A 63 4.19 -0.31 18.98
C GLU A 63 4.67 0.82 18.08
N ILE A 64 3.82 1.78 17.79
CA ILE A 64 4.15 2.96 17.01
C ILE A 64 4.47 4.07 18.01
N PHE A 65 5.72 4.56 17.95
CA PHE A 65 6.16 5.67 18.80
C PHE A 65 5.84 7.00 18.10
N VAL A 66 5.22 7.92 18.80
CA VAL A 66 4.88 9.26 18.29
C VAL A 66 5.46 10.33 19.22
N TYR A 67 5.66 11.50 18.64
CA TYR A 67 6.14 12.68 19.34
C TYR A 67 5.02 13.69 19.55
N ASP A 68 5.23 14.60 20.50
CA ASP A 68 4.36 15.75 20.72
C ASP A 68 4.09 16.49 19.39
N GLY A 69 2.86 16.94 19.19
CA GLY A 69 2.39 17.59 17.96
C GLY A 69 1.93 16.66 16.85
N THR A 70 2.17 15.34 16.95
CA THR A 70 1.72 14.37 15.93
C THR A 70 0.19 14.29 15.91
N ILE A 71 -0.41 14.45 14.70
CA ILE A 71 -1.85 14.23 14.49
C ILE A 71 -2.10 12.75 14.26
N ILE A 72 -3.12 12.18 14.90
CA ILE A 72 -3.40 10.75 14.87
C ILE A 72 -4.89 10.56 14.60
N ALA A 73 -5.24 9.73 13.61
CA ALA A 73 -6.60 9.28 13.42
C ALA A 73 -6.69 7.78 13.71
N THR A 74 -7.42 7.42 14.76
CA THR A 74 -7.56 6.03 15.22
C THR A 74 -8.94 5.78 15.84
N ALA A 75 -9.32 4.51 15.99
CA ALA A 75 -10.60 4.13 16.56
C ALA A 75 -10.66 4.40 18.06
N GLU A 76 -11.83 4.86 18.53
CA GLU A 76 -12.12 5.28 19.89
C GLU A 76 -11.65 4.29 20.97
N LYS A 77 -11.93 2.99 20.82
CA LYS A 77 -11.54 1.97 21.80
C LYS A 77 -10.03 1.85 22.00
N LEU A 78 -9.22 2.24 21.02
CA LEU A 78 -7.76 2.25 21.16
C LEU A 78 -7.25 3.44 21.98
N LEU A 79 -8.03 4.51 22.09
CA LEU A 79 -7.69 5.65 22.92
C LEU A 79 -7.68 5.29 24.40
N PHE A 80 -8.55 4.39 24.82
CA PHE A 80 -8.73 3.99 26.22
C PHE A 80 -7.95 2.72 26.59
N ALA A 81 -7.43 1.98 25.60
CA ALA A 81 -6.71 0.73 25.83
C ALA A 81 -5.33 0.89 26.46
N GLY A 82 -4.77 2.11 26.50
CA GLY A 82 -3.49 2.43 27.14
C GLY A 82 -3.58 2.77 28.64
N GLY A 83 -4.78 2.88 29.21
CA GLY A 83 -4.98 3.43 30.55
C GLY A 83 -5.35 2.45 31.66
N ASN A 84 -5.87 1.26 31.40
CA ASN A 84 -6.29 0.32 32.45
C ASN A 84 -6.24 -1.13 31.97
N LEU A 85 -5.16 -1.81 32.27
CA LEU A 85 -5.12 -3.27 32.37
C LEU A 85 -4.47 -3.70 33.68
N SER A 86 -5.12 -3.33 34.80
CA SER A 86 -5.05 -4.06 36.05
C SER A 86 -6.28 -4.94 36.12
N ASP A 87 -6.23 -6.09 35.47
CA ASP A 87 -7.07 -7.20 35.91
C ASP A 87 -6.23 -8.49 35.83
N SER A 88 -6.10 -9.06 37.02
CA SER A 88 -5.50 -10.35 37.40
C SER A 88 -3.99 -10.47 37.36
N GLY A 89 -3.37 -10.39 38.55
CA GLY A 89 -2.25 -11.22 38.99
C GLY A 89 -0.88 -10.58 39.01
N ASN A 90 -0.46 -10.12 40.19
CA ASN A 90 0.87 -10.17 40.80
C ASN A 90 2.18 -9.86 40.03
N ASP A 91 2.19 -9.16 38.91
CA ASP A 91 3.45 -8.71 38.27
C ASP A 91 3.50 -7.20 37.99
N ALA A 92 2.70 -6.39 38.67
CA ALA A 92 2.54 -4.94 38.44
C ALA A 92 3.67 -4.07 39.02
N GLN A 93 4.81 -4.61 39.36
CA GLN A 93 5.88 -3.82 40.04
C GLN A 93 7.23 -3.76 39.30
N LYS A 94 7.31 -4.16 38.03
CA LYS A 94 8.63 -4.18 37.34
C LYS A 94 8.77 -3.44 36.04
N ASN A 95 7.83 -2.60 35.59
CA ASN A 95 8.17 -1.62 34.54
C ASN A 95 7.11 -0.50 34.54
N GLY A 96 7.39 0.56 35.25
CA GLY A 96 6.60 1.80 35.30
C GLY A 96 6.70 2.62 34.01
N MET A 97 6.17 2.10 32.92
CA MET A 97 5.86 2.89 31.73
C MET A 97 4.34 2.90 31.54
N ASN A 98 3.69 3.95 32.04
CA ASN A 98 2.37 4.36 31.56
C ASN A 98 2.51 4.70 30.09
N SER A 99 2.13 3.76 29.19
CA SER A 99 2.35 3.84 27.74
C SER A 99 1.29 4.64 27.00
N GLY A 100 0.56 5.53 27.69
CA GLY A 100 -0.43 6.40 27.07
C GLY A 100 0.14 7.80 26.81
N ILE A 101 -0.16 8.37 25.64
CA ILE A 101 0.12 9.78 25.34
C ILE A 101 -0.91 10.70 26.00
N SER A 102 -0.47 11.88 26.44
CA SER A 102 -1.36 13.04 26.65
C SER A 102 -1.93 13.48 25.30
N ARG A 103 -3.18 13.87 25.20
CA ARG A 103 -3.84 14.09 23.91
C ARG A 103 -4.92 15.14 23.95
N GLU A 104 -5.06 15.85 22.84
CA GLU A 104 -6.15 16.77 22.53
C GLU A 104 -7.03 16.15 21.44
N ILE A 105 -8.34 16.05 21.64
CA ILE A 105 -9.28 15.62 20.60
C ILE A 105 -9.52 16.80 19.66
N LEU A 106 -9.21 16.63 18.38
CA LEU A 106 -9.39 17.66 17.35
C LEU A 106 -10.72 17.52 16.63
N ASP A 107 -11.20 16.27 16.42
CA ASP A 107 -12.44 16.01 15.68
C ASP A 107 -12.97 14.59 15.91
N THR A 108 -14.29 14.44 15.76
CA THR A 108 -15.00 13.16 15.70
C THR A 108 -15.57 13.00 14.29
N THR A 109 -15.17 11.93 13.60
CA THR A 109 -15.36 11.85 12.14
C THR A 109 -16.70 11.27 11.69
N GLY A 110 -17.45 10.61 12.58
CA GLY A 110 -18.65 9.82 12.26
C GLY A 110 -18.35 8.54 11.46
N MET A 111 -17.06 8.17 11.27
CA MET A 111 -16.67 6.99 10.49
C MET A 111 -16.62 5.75 11.39
N PRO A 112 -17.54 4.79 11.24
CA PRO A 112 -17.59 3.62 12.09
C PRO A 112 -16.47 2.62 11.75
N THR A 113 -15.92 1.99 12.80
CA THR A 113 -15.06 0.81 12.71
C THR A 113 -15.54 -0.25 13.69
N PRO A 114 -15.10 -1.52 13.61
CA PRO A 114 -15.40 -2.53 14.63
C PRO A 114 -14.94 -2.15 16.05
N MET A 115 -14.03 -1.17 16.14
CA MET A 115 -13.47 -0.67 17.40
C MET A 115 -13.98 0.72 17.81
N GLY A 116 -15.16 1.10 17.36
CA GLY A 116 -15.76 2.41 17.61
C GLY A 116 -15.52 3.39 16.45
N GLU A 117 -15.89 4.64 16.66
CA GLU A 117 -15.72 5.72 15.70
C GLU A 117 -14.23 6.09 15.54
N VAL A 118 -13.85 6.55 14.34
CA VAL A 118 -12.51 7.13 14.13
C VAL A 118 -12.48 8.54 14.72
N ILE A 119 -11.57 8.75 15.65
CA ILE A 119 -11.31 10.04 16.31
C ILE A 119 -9.99 10.60 15.79
N ILE A 120 -9.96 11.90 15.51
CA ILE A 120 -8.73 12.63 15.20
C ILE A 120 -8.27 13.36 16.44
N LEU A 121 -7.03 13.16 16.82
CA LEU A 121 -6.42 13.77 17.99
C LEU A 121 -5.00 14.28 17.67
N ARG A 122 -4.50 15.17 18.53
CA ARG A 122 -3.10 15.59 18.58
C ARG A 122 -2.44 14.97 19.81
N ALA A 123 -1.27 14.39 19.62
CA ALA A 123 -0.40 14.01 20.75
C ALA A 123 0.11 15.28 21.44
N CYS A 124 -0.01 15.35 22.76
CA CYS A 124 0.50 16.40 23.65
C CYS A 124 1.65 15.89 24.52
N SER A 125 2.19 14.74 24.20
CA SER A 125 3.41 14.16 24.78
C SER A 125 3.93 13.04 23.88
N ASP A 126 5.22 12.73 24.02
CA ASP A 126 5.83 11.55 23.41
C ASP A 126 5.24 10.26 24.00
N GLY A 127 5.12 9.19 23.21
CA GLY A 127 4.67 7.89 23.68
C GLY A 127 4.24 6.91 22.61
N PHE A 128 3.66 5.78 23.01
CA PHE A 128 3.24 4.72 22.11
C PHE A 128 1.75 4.78 21.82
N ILE A 129 1.40 4.49 20.57
CA ILE A 129 0.02 4.45 20.10
C ILE A 129 -0.28 3.19 19.31
N GLN A 130 -1.55 2.96 19.09
CA GLN A 130 -2.06 1.96 18.15
C GLN A 130 -2.98 2.61 17.14
N LEU A 131 -2.91 2.16 15.87
CA LEU A 131 -3.73 2.69 14.79
C LEU A 131 -4.79 1.68 14.36
N ALA A 132 -6.02 2.17 14.21
CA ALA A 132 -7.12 1.49 13.54
C ALA A 132 -7.97 2.53 12.81
N GLY A 133 -7.95 2.49 11.50
CA GLY A 133 -8.67 3.42 10.65
C GLY A 133 -9.85 2.78 9.92
N PRO A 134 -10.51 3.52 9.03
CA PRO A 134 -11.65 3.03 8.28
C PRO A 134 -11.23 1.93 7.30
N SER A 135 -12.15 1.00 7.00
CA SER A 135 -11.89 -0.10 6.07
C SER A 135 -12.15 0.27 4.61
N MET A 136 -12.89 1.35 4.36
CA MET A 136 -13.28 1.78 3.00
C MET A 136 -12.32 2.86 2.48
N THR A 137 -11.84 2.71 1.24
CA THR A 137 -10.95 3.68 0.60
C THR A 137 -11.57 5.08 0.48
N ALA A 138 -12.88 5.17 0.21
CA ALA A 138 -13.59 6.45 0.16
C ALA A 138 -13.61 7.19 1.52
N GLN A 139 -13.77 6.45 2.62
CA GLN A 139 -13.68 7.03 3.97
C GLN A 139 -12.26 7.48 4.29
N LEU A 140 -11.26 6.69 3.87
CA LEU A 140 -9.86 7.03 4.08
C LEU A 140 -9.46 8.30 3.32
N ALA A 141 -9.95 8.48 2.08
CA ALA A 141 -9.73 9.71 1.31
C ALA A 141 -10.35 10.95 2.01
N ARG A 142 -11.56 10.82 2.56
CA ARG A 142 -12.21 11.88 3.36
C ARG A 142 -11.41 12.17 4.64
N LEU A 143 -10.97 11.13 5.33
CA LEU A 143 -10.16 11.25 6.55
C LEU A 143 -8.84 11.99 6.26
N LYS A 144 -8.13 11.61 5.19
CA LYS A 144 -6.91 12.28 4.73
C LYS A 144 -7.15 13.78 4.54
N LYS A 145 -8.21 14.15 3.80
CA LYS A 145 -8.56 15.55 3.58
C LYS A 145 -8.78 16.28 4.91
N ARG A 146 -9.52 15.67 5.85
CA ARG A 146 -9.79 16.26 7.16
C ARG A 146 -8.53 16.48 7.99
N MET A 147 -7.57 15.53 7.92
CA MET A 147 -6.28 15.66 8.62
C MET A 147 -5.47 16.85 8.08
N PHE A 148 -5.49 17.12 6.77
CA PHE A 148 -4.87 18.32 6.20
C PHE A 148 -5.56 19.60 6.66
N GLU A 149 -6.89 19.64 6.71
CA GLU A 149 -7.65 20.78 7.23
C GLU A 149 -7.33 21.08 8.70
N LEU A 150 -6.95 20.07 9.48
CA LEU A 150 -6.53 20.19 10.89
C LEU A 150 -5.02 20.50 11.06
N GLY A 151 -4.33 20.81 9.97
CA GLY A 151 -2.97 21.32 10.01
C GLY A 151 -1.86 20.28 9.77
N ALA A 152 -2.19 19.08 9.30
CA ALA A 152 -1.16 18.14 8.87
C ALA A 152 -0.47 18.65 7.60
N ALA A 153 0.87 18.69 7.60
CA ALA A 153 1.65 18.93 6.40
C ALA A 153 1.82 17.65 5.57
N LYS A 154 1.79 16.50 6.24
CA LYS A 154 1.94 15.18 5.62
C LYS A 154 1.09 14.12 6.31
N VAL A 155 0.52 13.20 5.50
CA VAL A 155 -0.25 12.06 6.01
C VAL A 155 0.44 10.75 5.67
N ILE A 156 0.72 9.92 6.68
CA ILE A 156 1.23 8.55 6.50
C ILE A 156 0.13 7.56 6.84
N ILE A 157 -0.10 6.63 5.92
CA ILE A 157 -1.16 5.63 6.03
C ILE A 157 -0.50 4.25 6.21
N ASP A 158 -0.65 3.66 7.40
CA ASP A 158 -0.21 2.28 7.62
C ASP A 158 -1.17 1.32 6.91
N GLY A 159 -0.66 0.62 5.93
CA GLY A 159 -1.42 -0.30 5.11
C GLY A 159 -1.65 -1.64 5.79
N ALA A 160 -2.88 -2.16 5.73
CA ALA A 160 -3.15 -3.55 6.05
C ALA A 160 -2.52 -4.48 5.00
N LEU A 161 -2.24 -5.72 5.43
CA LEU A 161 -1.76 -6.82 4.63
C LEU A 161 -2.54 -7.01 3.34
N SER A 162 -1.83 -7.31 2.26
CA SER A 162 -2.35 -7.75 0.96
C SER A 162 -3.34 -6.83 0.23
N ARG A 163 -3.74 -5.70 0.80
CA ARG A 163 -4.59 -4.72 0.11
C ARG A 163 -3.73 -3.77 -0.72
N LYS A 164 -3.24 -4.26 -1.86
CA LYS A 164 -2.55 -3.43 -2.87
C LYS A 164 -3.39 -2.19 -3.27
N SER A 165 -4.71 -2.23 -3.04
CA SER A 165 -5.64 -1.11 -3.26
C SER A 165 -5.32 0.17 -2.49
N LEU A 166 -4.40 0.14 -1.53
CA LEU A 166 -3.92 1.33 -0.83
C LEU A 166 -2.90 2.15 -1.61
N ALA A 167 -2.27 1.54 -2.59
CA ALA A 167 -1.44 2.25 -3.55
C ALA A 167 -2.25 3.08 -4.55
N MET A 168 -3.59 3.08 -4.45
CA MET A 168 -4.44 3.88 -5.33
C MET A 168 -4.15 5.37 -5.13
N PRO A 169 -3.95 6.13 -6.20
CA PRO A 169 -3.76 7.58 -6.14
C PRO A 169 -4.89 8.33 -5.42
N ALA A 170 -6.09 7.75 -5.39
CA ALA A 170 -7.22 8.27 -4.61
C ALA A 170 -6.98 8.23 -3.09
N VAL A 171 -6.12 7.33 -2.62
CA VAL A 171 -5.82 7.14 -1.19
C VAL A 171 -4.57 7.89 -0.78
N SER A 172 -3.49 7.74 -1.53
CA SER A 172 -2.21 8.41 -1.26
C SER A 172 -1.48 8.79 -2.54
N ASP A 173 -0.67 9.83 -2.48
CA ASP A 173 0.08 10.35 -3.63
C ASP A 173 1.26 9.44 -3.99
N SER A 174 1.72 8.66 -3.03
CA SER A 174 2.86 7.77 -3.17
C SER A 174 2.78 6.56 -2.24
N ALA A 175 3.63 5.56 -2.48
CA ALA A 175 3.69 4.34 -1.70
C ALA A 175 5.12 3.86 -1.47
N ILE A 176 5.32 3.15 -0.37
CA ILE A 176 6.52 2.36 -0.07
C ILE A 176 6.09 0.91 0.08
N LEU A 177 6.74 -0.01 -0.63
CA LEU A 177 6.46 -1.44 -0.57
C LEU A 177 7.45 -2.12 0.39
N CYS A 178 6.93 -2.73 1.46
CA CYS A 178 7.73 -3.43 2.46
C CYS A 178 7.71 -4.94 2.19
N SER A 179 8.89 -5.54 2.02
CA SER A 179 9.10 -6.97 1.82
C SER A 179 9.94 -7.56 2.93
N GLY A 180 9.79 -8.85 3.23
CA GLY A 180 10.57 -9.45 4.30
C GLY A 180 10.47 -10.97 4.39
N ALA A 181 11.39 -11.58 5.16
CA ALA A 181 11.52 -13.01 5.37
C ALA A 181 10.28 -13.70 5.94
N SER A 182 9.33 -12.93 6.50
CA SER A 182 8.04 -13.47 6.94
C SER A 182 7.10 -13.85 5.79
N TYR A 183 7.41 -13.47 4.54
CA TYR A 183 6.61 -13.77 3.36
C TYR A 183 6.70 -15.24 2.96
N SER A 184 7.92 -15.75 2.79
CA SER A 184 8.23 -17.14 2.43
C SER A 184 9.52 -17.58 3.11
N PRO A 185 9.73 -18.87 3.39
CA PRO A 185 11.07 -19.38 3.74
C PRO A 185 12.06 -19.35 2.56
N ASP A 186 11.55 -19.27 1.32
CA ASP A 186 12.37 -19.17 0.10
C ASP A 186 12.59 -17.70 -0.29
N ILE A 187 13.86 -17.29 -0.26
CA ILE A 187 14.28 -15.94 -0.61
C ILE A 187 13.98 -15.60 -2.07
N ARG A 188 14.16 -16.56 -2.99
CA ARG A 188 13.91 -16.36 -4.42
C ARG A 188 12.44 -16.04 -4.68
N LYS A 189 11.55 -16.84 -4.07
CA LYS A 189 10.11 -16.59 -4.15
C LYS A 189 9.73 -15.22 -3.61
N THR A 190 10.31 -14.80 -2.48
CA THR A 190 10.05 -13.49 -1.89
C THR A 190 10.48 -12.35 -2.81
N VAL A 191 11.66 -12.48 -3.43
CA VAL A 191 12.18 -11.50 -4.38
C VAL A 191 11.31 -11.44 -5.64
N GLU A 192 11.02 -12.57 -6.27
CA GLU A 192 10.18 -12.65 -7.47
C GLU A 192 8.80 -12.01 -7.26
N ASP A 193 8.09 -12.41 -6.20
CA ASP A 193 6.74 -11.91 -5.91
C ASP A 193 6.76 -10.42 -5.54
N THR A 194 7.82 -9.94 -4.89
CA THR A 194 7.99 -8.52 -4.57
C THR A 194 8.29 -7.71 -5.84
N CYS A 195 9.21 -8.17 -6.68
CA CYS A 195 9.54 -7.52 -7.96
C CYS A 195 8.32 -7.45 -8.87
N PHE A 196 7.54 -8.52 -8.97
CA PHE A 196 6.29 -8.53 -9.72
C PHE A 196 5.26 -7.53 -9.15
N SER A 197 5.12 -7.47 -7.82
CA SER A 197 4.24 -6.49 -7.18
C SER A 197 4.68 -5.06 -7.44
N ALA A 198 5.98 -4.78 -7.38
CA ALA A 198 6.56 -3.48 -7.70
C ALA A 198 6.36 -3.11 -9.18
N GLU A 199 6.53 -4.06 -10.10
CA GLU A 199 6.27 -3.88 -11.53
C GLU A 199 4.83 -3.43 -11.78
N LEU A 200 3.84 -4.13 -11.19
CA LEU A 200 2.44 -3.75 -11.32
C LEU A 200 2.15 -2.35 -10.75
N MET A 201 2.81 -1.95 -9.65
CA MET A 201 2.66 -0.61 -9.07
C MET A 201 3.31 0.48 -9.92
N MET A 202 4.31 0.15 -10.73
CA MET A 202 5.04 1.08 -11.59
C MET A 202 4.50 1.16 -13.03
N LEU A 203 3.40 0.50 -13.34
CA LEU A 203 2.81 0.54 -14.68
C LEU A 203 2.62 1.98 -15.17
N PRO A 204 2.91 2.26 -16.45
CA PRO A 204 2.75 3.60 -17.02
C PRO A 204 1.28 3.99 -17.11
N GLN A 205 1.02 5.27 -17.04
CA GLN A 205 -0.32 5.81 -17.28
C GLN A 205 -0.66 5.74 -18.77
N THR A 206 -1.92 5.39 -19.07
CA THR A 206 -2.41 5.41 -20.45
C THR A 206 -2.45 6.83 -21.00
N GLU A 207 -2.14 6.99 -22.27
CA GLU A 207 -2.31 8.26 -22.99
C GLU A 207 -3.76 8.47 -23.43
N ARG A 208 -4.60 7.42 -23.39
CA ARG A 208 -6.02 7.42 -23.81
C ARG A 208 -6.96 7.92 -22.70
N THR A 209 -6.54 8.91 -21.92
CA THR A 209 -7.26 9.38 -20.72
C THR A 209 -8.68 9.84 -21.03
N GLU A 210 -8.91 10.56 -22.15
CA GLU A 210 -10.20 11.11 -22.51
C GLU A 210 -11.23 9.99 -22.81
N TYR A 211 -10.86 9.01 -23.65
CA TYR A 211 -11.70 7.85 -23.94
C TYR A 211 -12.04 7.03 -22.70
N VAL A 212 -11.05 6.82 -21.85
CA VAL A 212 -11.21 6.06 -20.62
C VAL A 212 -12.19 6.76 -19.67
N HIS A 213 -12.17 8.09 -19.59
CA HIS A 213 -13.12 8.85 -18.76
C HIS A 213 -14.55 8.84 -19.33
N GLN A 214 -14.70 8.81 -20.65
CA GLN A 214 -15.98 8.75 -21.30
C GLN A 214 -16.65 7.36 -21.20
N CYS A 215 -15.86 6.28 -21.10
CA CYS A 215 -16.38 4.92 -20.94
C CYS A 215 -17.13 4.77 -19.62
N LYS A 216 -18.43 4.48 -19.68
CA LYS A 216 -19.31 4.34 -18.50
C LYS A 216 -19.44 2.90 -18.03
N GLN A 217 -19.20 1.94 -18.92
CA GLN A 217 -19.31 0.52 -18.62
C GLN A 217 -18.03 -0.05 -18.00
N LYS A 218 -18.13 -1.29 -17.52
CA LYS A 218 -17.02 -1.99 -16.88
C LYS A 218 -15.87 -2.30 -17.85
N TYR A 219 -16.20 -2.56 -19.11
CA TYR A 219 -15.26 -2.88 -20.17
C TYR A 219 -15.47 -1.95 -21.36
N GLY A 220 -14.37 -1.46 -21.94
CA GLY A 220 -14.36 -0.69 -23.18
C GLY A 220 -13.39 -1.29 -24.17
N VAL A 221 -13.73 -1.36 -25.44
CA VAL A 221 -12.82 -1.77 -26.53
C VAL A 221 -12.68 -0.60 -27.47
N PHE A 222 -11.46 -0.22 -27.79
CA PHE A 222 -11.11 0.96 -28.58
C PHE A 222 -10.45 0.55 -29.89
N PHE A 223 -10.84 1.21 -30.97
CA PHE A 223 -10.34 1.04 -32.34
C PHE A 223 -9.80 2.36 -32.86
N GLY A 224 -8.71 2.33 -33.62
CA GLY A 224 -8.12 3.52 -34.25
C GLY A 224 -7.05 4.22 -33.41
N SER A 225 -6.00 4.62 -34.08
CA SER A 225 -4.80 5.24 -33.52
C SER A 225 -4.98 6.76 -33.36
N GLY A 226 -5.79 7.19 -32.40
CA GLY A 226 -5.91 8.63 -32.18
C GLY A 226 -6.38 8.98 -30.79
N THR A 227 -5.84 10.08 -30.27
CA THR A 227 -6.35 10.73 -29.08
C THR A 227 -7.74 11.37 -29.32
N HIS A 228 -8.15 11.56 -30.59
CA HIS A 228 -9.32 12.34 -30.99
C HIS A 228 -10.18 11.74 -32.12
N GLY A 229 -10.18 10.41 -32.40
CA GLY A 229 -10.94 9.95 -33.55
C GLY A 229 -11.18 8.44 -33.67
N GLY A 230 -11.07 7.70 -32.58
CA GLY A 230 -11.32 6.25 -32.59
C GLY A 230 -12.76 5.88 -32.26
N GLU A 231 -13.19 4.73 -32.74
CA GLU A 231 -14.46 4.12 -32.36
C GLU A 231 -14.33 3.38 -31.03
N GLN A 232 -15.33 3.53 -30.16
CA GLN A 232 -15.38 2.90 -28.84
C GLN A 232 -16.66 2.06 -28.73
N THR A 233 -16.53 0.84 -28.23
CA THR A 233 -17.65 -0.02 -27.87
C THR A 233 -17.55 -0.45 -26.42
N GLU A 234 -18.64 -0.33 -25.68
CA GLU A 234 -18.68 -0.58 -24.23
C GLU A 234 -19.50 -1.83 -23.89
N PHE A 235 -19.07 -2.54 -22.85
CA PHE A 235 -19.70 -3.79 -22.40
C PHE A 235 -19.77 -3.87 -20.88
N SER A 236 -20.84 -4.49 -20.38
CA SER A 236 -20.96 -4.91 -18.97
C SER A 236 -20.28 -6.26 -18.71
N GLU A 237 -20.08 -7.08 -19.74
CA GLU A 237 -19.56 -8.45 -19.68
C GLU A 237 -18.20 -8.57 -20.36
N LEU A 238 -17.25 -9.21 -19.67
CA LEU A 238 -15.91 -9.47 -20.20
C LEU A 238 -15.91 -10.34 -21.46
N SER A 239 -16.81 -11.34 -21.52
CA SER A 239 -16.91 -12.27 -22.66
C SER A 239 -17.09 -11.56 -23.98
N ARG A 240 -17.96 -10.53 -24.00
CA ARG A 240 -18.23 -9.71 -25.19
C ARG A 240 -17.05 -8.85 -25.59
N ALA A 241 -16.40 -8.21 -24.59
CA ALA A 241 -15.19 -7.43 -24.84
C ALA A 241 -14.05 -8.31 -25.38
N ALA A 242 -13.81 -9.47 -24.78
CA ALA A 242 -12.79 -10.42 -25.23
C ALA A 242 -13.11 -11.01 -26.63
N GLU A 243 -14.39 -11.26 -26.94
CA GLU A 243 -14.80 -11.68 -28.29
C GLU A 243 -14.50 -10.60 -29.33
N LEU A 244 -14.79 -9.35 -29.02
CA LEU A 244 -14.49 -8.23 -29.90
C LEU A 244 -12.99 -8.04 -30.12
N VAL A 245 -12.17 -8.13 -29.09
CA VAL A 245 -10.70 -8.15 -29.20
C VAL A 245 -10.24 -9.29 -30.10
N ARG A 246 -10.82 -10.49 -29.95
CA ARG A 246 -10.47 -11.67 -30.76
C ARG A 246 -10.79 -11.51 -32.26
N LYS A 247 -11.80 -10.72 -32.60
CA LYS A 247 -12.12 -10.39 -34.03
C LYS A 247 -11.03 -9.55 -34.69
N GLY A 248 -10.16 -8.95 -33.89
CA GLY A 248 -9.01 -8.16 -34.34
C GLY A 248 -9.33 -6.68 -34.57
N GLY A 249 -8.29 -5.89 -34.77
CA GLY A 249 -8.42 -4.44 -35.00
C GLY A 249 -8.55 -3.60 -33.73
N ALA A 250 -8.76 -4.19 -32.55
CA ALA A 250 -8.75 -3.48 -31.29
C ALA A 250 -7.33 -3.03 -30.95
N GLU A 251 -7.15 -1.76 -30.59
CA GLU A 251 -5.89 -1.19 -30.14
C GLU A 251 -5.77 -1.14 -28.61
N ALA A 252 -6.91 -0.99 -27.93
CA ALA A 252 -6.93 -1.03 -26.48
C ALA A 252 -8.21 -1.68 -25.92
N VAL A 253 -8.08 -2.28 -24.74
CA VAL A 253 -9.19 -2.77 -23.93
C VAL A 253 -9.11 -2.19 -22.52
N LEU A 254 -10.15 -1.51 -22.09
CA LEU A 254 -10.32 -1.02 -20.73
C LEU A 254 -11.00 -2.10 -19.88
N MET A 255 -10.45 -2.31 -18.67
CA MET A 255 -10.98 -3.23 -17.68
C MET A 255 -11.07 -2.51 -16.31
N ARG A 256 -12.29 -2.14 -15.93
CA ARG A 256 -12.54 -1.53 -14.62
C ARG A 256 -12.72 -2.58 -13.53
N GLY A 257 -12.29 -2.22 -12.30
CA GLY A 257 -12.32 -3.13 -11.17
C GLY A 257 -11.19 -4.15 -11.19
N GLY A 258 -11.38 -5.25 -10.45
CA GLY A 258 -10.36 -6.31 -10.37
C GLY A 258 -10.23 -7.11 -11.68
N VAL A 259 -9.00 -7.36 -12.09
CA VAL A 259 -8.64 -8.15 -13.28
C VAL A 259 -8.04 -9.49 -12.81
N PRO A 260 -8.86 -10.54 -12.61
CA PRO A 260 -8.41 -11.85 -12.16
C PRO A 260 -7.83 -12.69 -13.30
N ASP A 261 -7.23 -13.84 -12.96
CA ASP A 261 -6.70 -14.79 -13.94
C ASP A 261 -7.74 -15.26 -14.98
N SER A 262 -9.01 -15.34 -14.63
CA SER A 262 -10.09 -15.64 -15.57
C SER A 262 -10.20 -14.59 -16.68
N ALA A 263 -10.00 -13.32 -16.34
CA ALA A 263 -9.99 -12.23 -17.32
C ALA A 263 -8.74 -12.30 -18.22
N ALA A 264 -7.58 -12.59 -17.64
CA ALA A 264 -6.36 -12.81 -18.42
C ALA A 264 -6.53 -13.99 -19.40
N ASN A 265 -7.10 -15.12 -18.96
CA ASN A 265 -7.32 -16.29 -19.80
C ASN A 265 -8.29 -15.99 -20.96
N ALA A 266 -9.35 -15.18 -20.73
CA ALA A 266 -10.27 -14.76 -21.79
C ALA A 266 -9.55 -13.93 -22.87
N LEU A 267 -8.62 -13.05 -22.47
CA LEU A 267 -7.80 -12.29 -23.41
C LEU A 267 -6.74 -13.15 -24.11
N ILE A 268 -6.06 -14.07 -23.38
CA ILE A 268 -5.06 -14.99 -23.95
C ILE A 268 -5.68 -15.80 -25.11
N ALA A 269 -6.97 -16.14 -25.03
CA ALA A 269 -7.67 -16.83 -26.09
C ALA A 269 -7.82 -16.00 -27.39
N ALA A 270 -7.53 -14.69 -27.36
CA ALA A 270 -7.53 -13.86 -28.57
C ALA A 270 -6.26 -14.05 -29.45
N GLY A 271 -5.23 -14.74 -28.92
CA GLY A 271 -4.06 -15.15 -29.71
C GLY A 271 -3.32 -13.97 -30.35
N ARG A 272 -3.24 -13.97 -31.69
CA ARG A 272 -2.51 -12.93 -32.44
C ARG A 272 -3.05 -11.51 -32.29
N ALA A 273 -4.33 -11.37 -31.92
CA ALA A 273 -4.96 -10.06 -31.68
C ALA A 273 -4.42 -9.34 -30.44
N LEU A 274 -3.62 -10.02 -29.62
CA LEU A 274 -2.91 -9.40 -28.47
C LEU A 274 -1.69 -8.58 -28.89
N ASN A 275 -1.13 -8.80 -30.07
CA ASN A 275 0.05 -8.08 -30.52
C ASN A 275 -0.26 -6.59 -30.71
N GLY A 276 0.37 -5.75 -29.90
CA GLY A 276 0.15 -4.30 -29.86
C GLY A 276 -1.08 -3.86 -29.05
N LEU A 277 -1.88 -4.78 -28.50
CA LEU A 277 -3.04 -4.46 -27.69
C LEU A 277 -2.62 -3.79 -26.37
N GLU A 278 -3.20 -2.63 -26.07
CA GLU A 278 -3.07 -1.97 -24.77
C GLU A 278 -4.18 -2.47 -23.84
N ILE A 279 -3.78 -3.06 -22.69
CA ILE A 279 -4.71 -3.46 -21.63
C ILE A 279 -4.68 -2.37 -20.55
N ILE A 280 -5.76 -1.61 -20.45
CA ILE A 280 -5.89 -0.47 -19.54
C ILE A 280 -6.64 -0.90 -18.30
N CYS A 281 -6.04 -0.72 -17.11
CA CYS A 281 -6.65 -1.01 -15.82
C CYS A 281 -6.81 0.28 -15.00
N GLU A 282 -7.63 0.28 -13.96
CA GLU A 282 -7.81 1.45 -13.09
C GLU A 282 -6.48 1.86 -12.43
N ASP A 283 -5.79 0.90 -11.85
CA ASP A 283 -4.45 1.02 -11.25
C ASP A 283 -3.80 -0.37 -11.13
N GLY A 284 -2.51 -0.43 -10.85
CA GLY A 284 -1.76 -1.69 -10.75
C GLY A 284 -2.23 -2.62 -9.63
N SER A 285 -2.91 -2.10 -8.61
CA SER A 285 -3.44 -2.92 -7.51
C SER A 285 -4.67 -3.75 -7.90
N ARG A 286 -5.32 -3.38 -9.02
CA ARG A 286 -6.46 -4.09 -9.57
C ARG A 286 -6.07 -5.32 -10.38
N LEU A 287 -4.79 -5.46 -10.73
CA LEU A 287 -4.28 -6.63 -11.42
C LEU A 287 -4.10 -7.79 -10.43
N LEU A 288 -5.12 -8.67 -10.38
CA LEU A 288 -5.20 -9.83 -9.50
C LEU A 288 -4.80 -11.12 -10.23
N LEU A 289 -4.01 -10.99 -11.29
CA LEU A 289 -3.53 -12.11 -12.08
C LEU A 289 -2.21 -12.67 -11.55
N SER A 290 -1.98 -13.95 -11.84
CA SER A 290 -0.71 -14.60 -11.57
C SER A 290 0.40 -14.03 -12.47
N HIS A 291 1.64 -14.03 -11.98
CA HIS A 291 2.82 -13.65 -12.76
C HIS A 291 2.87 -14.39 -14.11
N LYS A 292 2.57 -15.69 -14.09
CA LYS A 292 2.51 -16.54 -15.29
C LYS A 292 1.53 -16.02 -16.35
N ASN A 293 0.33 -15.59 -15.97
CA ASN A 293 -0.66 -15.08 -16.91
C ASN A 293 -0.32 -13.67 -17.40
N TYR A 294 0.23 -12.84 -16.52
CA TYR A 294 0.77 -11.53 -16.90
C TYR A 294 1.86 -11.68 -17.96
N GLU A 295 2.89 -12.52 -17.72
CA GLU A 295 3.94 -12.79 -18.69
C GLU A 295 3.41 -13.33 -20.02
N LYS A 296 2.42 -14.23 -20.00
CA LYS A 296 1.84 -14.75 -21.25
C LYS A 296 1.23 -13.64 -22.10
N LEU A 297 0.51 -12.69 -21.50
CA LEU A 297 -0.07 -11.57 -22.21
C LEU A 297 1.03 -10.64 -22.76
N VAL A 298 2.05 -10.32 -21.95
CA VAL A 298 3.19 -9.49 -22.38
C VAL A 298 3.98 -10.16 -23.50
N ARG A 299 4.28 -11.46 -23.41
CA ARG A 299 4.97 -12.23 -24.45
C ARG A 299 4.15 -12.36 -25.75
N ALA A 300 2.82 -12.30 -25.64
CA ALA A 300 1.93 -12.25 -26.80
C ALA A 300 1.85 -10.85 -27.46
N GLY A 301 2.59 -9.88 -26.93
CA GLY A 301 2.68 -8.51 -27.45
C GLY A 301 1.71 -7.52 -26.84
N ALA A 302 0.93 -7.90 -25.81
CA ALA A 302 0.11 -6.97 -25.07
C ALA A 302 0.94 -6.09 -24.14
N ARG A 303 0.52 -4.84 -23.92
CA ARG A 303 1.12 -3.92 -22.95
C ARG A 303 0.09 -3.48 -21.94
N PHE A 304 0.50 -3.39 -20.67
CA PHE A 304 -0.35 -2.94 -19.59
C PHE A 304 -0.11 -1.45 -19.30
N THR A 305 -1.22 -0.72 -19.13
CA THR A 305 -1.22 0.66 -18.66
C THR A 305 -2.32 0.87 -17.61
N VAL A 306 -2.27 1.97 -16.92
CA VAL A 306 -3.25 2.30 -15.87
C VAL A 306 -3.87 3.67 -16.10
N MET A 307 -5.12 3.83 -15.63
CA MET A 307 -5.77 5.13 -15.59
C MET A 307 -5.11 6.04 -14.55
N ASN A 308 -4.81 5.47 -13.40
CA ASN A 308 -4.27 6.17 -12.24
C ASN A 308 -2.91 5.58 -11.87
N LYS A 309 -1.85 6.32 -12.18
CA LYS A 309 -0.48 5.88 -11.90
C LYS A 309 -0.17 5.95 -10.41
N THR A 310 0.31 4.86 -9.83
CA THR A 310 0.89 4.82 -8.49
C THR A 310 2.35 5.26 -8.54
N ARG A 311 2.78 6.02 -7.54
CA ARG A 311 4.18 6.43 -7.38
C ARG A 311 4.84 5.56 -6.30
N LEU A 312 5.48 4.47 -6.71
CA LEU A 312 6.28 3.65 -5.83
C LEU A 312 7.63 4.34 -5.58
N LEU A 313 7.89 4.75 -4.33
CA LEU A 313 9.08 5.52 -3.95
C LEU A 313 10.28 4.64 -3.60
N ALA A 314 10.01 3.52 -2.94
CA ALA A 314 11.03 2.57 -2.51
C ALA A 314 10.44 1.18 -2.26
N VAL A 315 11.31 0.18 -2.31
CA VAL A 315 11.06 -1.14 -1.73
C VAL A 315 11.96 -1.27 -0.50
N THR A 316 11.37 -1.63 0.65
CA THR A 316 12.16 -1.88 1.86
C THR A 316 12.28 -3.37 2.12
N VAL A 317 13.44 -3.81 2.61
CA VAL A 317 13.73 -5.20 2.91
C VAL A 317 13.86 -5.43 4.41
N ASN A 318 13.22 -6.51 4.91
CA ASN A 318 13.33 -6.97 6.28
C ASN A 318 13.80 -8.43 6.29
N PRO A 319 15.08 -8.71 6.59
CA PRO A 319 15.62 -10.07 6.60
C PRO A 319 15.14 -10.90 7.80
N PHE A 320 14.45 -10.29 8.77
CA PHE A 320 14.00 -10.98 9.98
C PHE A 320 12.57 -11.49 9.82
N SER A 321 12.35 -12.73 10.28
CA SER A 321 11.03 -13.34 10.33
C SER A 321 10.61 -13.61 11.77
N ALA A 322 9.39 -13.24 12.12
CA ALA A 322 8.78 -13.59 13.41
C ALA A 322 8.64 -15.11 13.62
N LYS A 323 8.77 -15.90 12.54
CA LYS A 323 8.71 -17.37 12.56
C LYS A 323 10.09 -18.04 12.70
N GLY A 324 11.18 -17.26 12.87
CA GLY A 324 12.53 -17.76 13.09
C GLY A 324 13.34 -18.08 11.81
N SER A 325 12.74 -18.09 10.63
CA SER A 325 13.46 -18.28 9.37
C SER A 325 13.98 -16.92 8.87
N HIS A 326 15.21 -16.56 9.25
CA HIS A 326 15.83 -15.32 8.81
C HIS A 326 16.56 -15.53 7.47
N TYR A 327 16.62 -14.47 6.66
CA TYR A 327 17.44 -14.45 5.46
C TYR A 327 18.83 -13.90 5.78
N ASN A 328 19.84 -14.29 4.97
CA ASN A 328 21.08 -13.54 4.90
C ASN A 328 20.77 -12.13 4.40
N LYS A 329 21.19 -11.13 5.17
CA LYS A 329 20.85 -9.74 4.95
C LYS A 329 21.39 -9.21 3.61
N THR A 330 22.67 -9.45 3.33
CA THR A 330 23.35 -8.99 2.11
C THR A 330 22.76 -9.70 0.89
N GLU A 331 22.60 -11.02 0.95
CA GLU A 331 22.01 -11.80 -0.13
C GLU A 331 20.60 -11.32 -0.48
N PHE A 332 19.75 -11.04 0.52
CA PHE A 332 18.38 -10.58 0.28
C PHE A 332 18.35 -9.16 -0.31
N TYR A 333 19.20 -8.26 0.19
CA TYR A 333 19.32 -6.91 -0.33
C TYR A 333 19.81 -6.92 -1.80
N ASP A 334 20.89 -7.63 -2.08
CA ASP A 334 21.50 -7.71 -3.43
C ASP A 334 20.55 -8.37 -4.43
N ALA A 335 19.87 -9.46 -4.04
CA ALA A 335 18.88 -10.12 -4.87
C ALA A 335 17.69 -9.19 -5.19
N MET A 336 17.23 -8.39 -4.21
CA MET A 336 16.16 -7.41 -4.43
C MET A 336 16.62 -6.29 -5.37
N CYS A 337 17.82 -5.74 -5.17
CA CYS A 337 18.40 -4.72 -6.05
C CYS A 337 18.51 -5.22 -7.48
N SER A 338 19.04 -6.44 -7.65
CA SER A 338 19.17 -7.09 -8.97
C SER A 338 17.82 -7.31 -9.63
N GLY A 339 16.82 -7.84 -8.89
CA GLY A 339 15.49 -8.12 -9.43
C GLY A 339 14.73 -6.86 -9.84
N LEU A 340 14.91 -5.75 -9.12
CA LEU A 340 14.31 -4.47 -9.46
C LEU A 340 15.06 -3.69 -10.54
N GLY A 341 16.30 -4.05 -10.82
CA GLY A 341 17.10 -3.48 -11.91
C GLY A 341 17.28 -1.97 -11.82
N GLY A 342 17.36 -1.39 -10.63
CA GLY A 342 17.53 0.04 -10.41
C GLY A 342 16.29 0.92 -10.71
N ARG A 343 15.15 0.31 -11.06
CA ARG A 343 13.91 1.03 -11.38
C ARG A 343 13.29 1.76 -10.18
N VAL A 344 13.57 1.30 -8.96
CA VAL A 344 13.14 1.87 -7.70
C VAL A 344 14.20 1.61 -6.63
N PRO A 345 14.47 2.55 -5.70
CA PRO A 345 15.43 2.34 -4.61
C PRO A 345 15.05 1.17 -3.71
N VAL A 346 16.05 0.41 -3.26
CA VAL A 346 15.91 -0.62 -2.23
C VAL A 346 16.56 -0.12 -0.94
N LEU A 347 15.86 -0.24 0.19
CA LEU A 347 16.31 0.29 1.48
C LEU A 347 16.27 -0.81 2.56
N ASP A 348 17.36 -0.94 3.30
CA ASP A 348 17.40 -1.69 4.55
C ASP A 348 17.27 -0.72 5.73
N VAL A 349 16.05 -0.52 6.18
CA VAL A 349 15.73 0.47 7.22
C VAL A 349 16.34 0.12 8.59
N VAL A 350 16.55 -1.17 8.87
CA VAL A 350 17.11 -1.64 10.14
C VAL A 350 18.61 -1.36 10.22
N SER A 351 19.34 -1.54 9.12
CA SER A 351 20.79 -1.28 9.08
C SER A 351 21.13 0.20 9.21
N GLU A 352 20.31 1.07 8.67
CA GLU A 352 20.46 2.51 8.85
C GLU A 352 20.27 2.93 10.31
N PHE A 353 19.47 2.19 11.11
CA PHE A 353 19.38 2.39 12.56
C PHE A 353 20.64 1.95 13.30
N GLY A 354 21.30 0.88 12.85
CA GLY A 354 22.54 0.37 13.48
C GLY A 354 23.76 1.24 13.27
N CYS A 355 23.87 1.95 12.15
CA CYS A 355 24.98 2.87 11.89
C CYS A 355 24.93 4.16 12.71
N GLU A 356 23.74 4.60 13.14
CA GLU A 356 23.60 5.77 14.02
C GLU A 356 23.79 5.44 15.53
N ALA A 357 23.82 4.17 15.92
CA ALA A 357 24.03 3.74 17.29
C ALA A 357 25.52 3.53 17.64
N ALA A 358 26.43 3.74 16.70
CA ALA A 358 27.87 3.57 16.84
C ALA A 358 28.64 4.91 16.91
N GLU A 359 27.94 6.05 16.93
CA GLU A 359 28.45 7.37 17.29
C GLU A 359 27.82 7.80 18.65
#